data_583b3e6fb96b2e41a7a87367c6de6b0a
#
_entry.id   583b3e6fb96b2e41a7a87367c6de6b0a
#
_cell.length_a   1.000
_cell.length_b   1.000
_cell.length_c   1.000
_cell.angle_alpha   90.00
_cell.angle_beta   90.00
_cell.angle_gamma   90.00
#
_symmetry.space_group_name_H-M   'P 1'
#
loop_
_entity.id
_entity.type
_entity.pdbx_description
1 polymer ?
#
loop_
_entity_poly.entity_id
_entity_poly.type
_entity_poly.pdbx_seq_one_letter_code
_entity_poly.pdbx_strand_id
1 'polypeptide(L)'
;MISVNMRGPEGATFEFIRDYADRIEQIADSIAPEKQSIMTRSWEGGGSLNLILSDIKERERSQMEIAETLSKEVRKETLARAFVQQQSTFGGRRGGMPIQYVLQAPTLDKLQEFLPTFMQKVNESPVFQMADVNLRFTKPEARIEIDRDKASLLGVSTRNIAQTLQYALSGQRMGYFYMNGKQYEILGEINRQQ
;
A
#
# COMPACT_ATOMS: atom_id res chain seq x y z
N MET A 1 -11.49 -13.83 -13.13
CA MET A 1 -10.33 -13.19 -12.52
C MET A 1 -10.65 -12.81 -11.09
N ILE A 2 -9.75 -13.14 -10.17
CA ILE A 2 -9.84 -12.77 -8.75
C ILE A 2 -8.70 -11.78 -8.51
N SER A 3 -8.98 -10.69 -7.81
CA SER A 3 -7.98 -9.68 -7.46
C SER A 3 -7.78 -9.64 -5.96
N VAL A 4 -6.54 -9.59 -5.51
CA VAL A 4 -6.19 -9.37 -4.11
C VAL A 4 -5.50 -8.02 -4.01
N ASN A 5 -6.11 -7.08 -3.31
CA ASN A 5 -5.51 -5.77 -3.04
C ASN A 5 -4.83 -5.81 -1.69
N MET A 6 -3.58 -5.42 -1.65
CA MET A 6 -2.73 -5.42 -0.47
C MET A 6 -2.46 -3.99 -0.03
N ARG A 7 -2.54 -3.73 1.27
CA ARG A 7 -2.24 -2.43 1.86
C ARG A 7 -1.38 -2.62 3.11
N GLY A 8 -0.17 -2.09 3.05
CA GLY A 8 0.74 -2.07 4.18
C GLY A 8 0.32 -1.10 5.29
N PRO A 9 0.98 -1.19 6.44
CA PRO A 9 0.93 -0.14 7.44
C PRO A 9 1.49 1.18 6.87
N GLU A 10 1.18 2.30 7.51
CA GLU A 10 1.75 3.59 7.10
C GLU A 10 3.28 3.57 7.22
N GLY A 11 3.95 4.08 6.19
CA GLY A 11 5.40 4.04 6.09
C GLY A 11 5.99 2.69 5.65
N ALA A 12 5.15 1.75 5.21
CA ALA A 12 5.63 0.48 4.67
C ALA A 12 6.50 0.72 3.43
N THR A 13 7.72 0.19 3.48
CA THR A 13 8.67 0.29 2.36
C THR A 13 8.26 -0.64 1.21
N PHE A 14 8.86 -0.41 0.04
CA PHE A 14 8.66 -1.28 -1.12
C PHE A 14 9.06 -2.74 -0.80
N GLU A 15 10.19 -2.95 -0.12
CA GLU A 15 10.70 -4.27 0.25
C GLU A 15 9.71 -5.02 1.15
N PHE A 16 9.16 -4.33 2.16
CA PHE A 16 8.14 -4.91 3.03
C PHE A 16 6.91 -5.38 2.24
N ILE A 17 6.43 -4.54 1.33
CA ILE A 17 5.25 -4.88 0.50
C ILE A 17 5.57 -6.00 -0.48
N ARG A 18 6.77 -6.03 -1.07
CA ARG A 18 7.21 -7.11 -1.96
C ARG A 18 7.22 -8.44 -1.22
N ASP A 19 7.87 -8.50 -0.06
CA ASP A 19 7.98 -9.73 0.73
C ASP A 19 6.59 -10.22 1.22
N TYR A 20 5.69 -9.29 1.51
CA TYR A 20 4.30 -9.62 1.81
C TYR A 20 3.54 -10.13 0.57
N ALA A 21 3.73 -9.49 -0.57
CA ALA A 21 3.11 -9.89 -1.83
C ALA A 21 3.56 -11.29 -2.27
N ASP A 22 4.83 -11.63 -2.08
CA ASP A 22 5.38 -12.97 -2.35
C ASP A 22 4.71 -14.04 -1.50
N ARG A 23 4.40 -13.74 -0.23
CA ARG A 23 3.64 -14.66 0.65
C ARG A 23 2.21 -14.85 0.16
N ILE A 24 1.52 -13.76 -0.19
CA ILE A 24 0.16 -13.83 -0.73
C ILE A 24 0.13 -14.59 -2.06
N GLU A 25 1.18 -14.44 -2.88
CA GLU A 25 1.32 -15.19 -4.13
C GLU A 25 1.48 -16.70 -3.88
N GLN A 26 2.31 -17.09 -2.92
CA GLN A 26 2.46 -18.50 -2.52
C GLN A 26 1.15 -19.10 -2.00
N ILE A 27 0.39 -18.35 -1.21
CA ILE A 27 -0.93 -18.76 -0.74
C ILE A 27 -1.89 -18.95 -1.94
N ALA A 28 -1.93 -17.98 -2.85
CA ALA A 28 -2.80 -18.03 -4.03
C ALA A 28 -2.40 -19.20 -4.95
N ASP A 29 -1.09 -19.44 -5.10
CA ASP A 29 -0.54 -20.54 -5.89
C ASP A 29 -0.96 -21.91 -5.36
N SER A 30 -0.90 -22.08 -4.04
CA SER A 30 -1.28 -23.33 -3.37
C SER A 30 -2.79 -23.61 -3.39
N ILE A 31 -3.60 -22.55 -3.30
CA ILE A 31 -5.06 -22.67 -3.21
C ILE A 31 -5.72 -22.88 -4.59
N ALA A 32 -5.16 -22.29 -5.62
CA ALA A 32 -5.74 -22.28 -6.95
C ALA A 32 -4.88 -23.03 -7.98
N PRO A 33 -4.88 -24.38 -7.96
CA PRO A 33 -4.23 -25.17 -9.01
C PRO A 33 -4.83 -24.90 -10.40
N GLU A 34 -6.10 -24.48 -10.45
CA GLU A 34 -6.82 -24.12 -11.69
C GLU A 34 -6.45 -22.74 -12.26
N LYS A 35 -5.37 -22.14 -11.76
CA LYS A 35 -4.87 -20.87 -12.31
C LYS A 35 -4.24 -21.04 -13.69
N GLN A 36 -4.47 -20.06 -14.52
CA GLN A 36 -3.74 -19.89 -15.78
C GLN A 36 -2.47 -19.06 -15.55
N SER A 37 -2.59 -17.98 -14.78
CA SER A 37 -1.45 -17.11 -14.42
C SER A 37 -1.75 -16.29 -13.17
N ILE A 38 -0.67 -15.86 -12.51
CA ILE A 38 -0.69 -14.89 -11.43
C ILE A 38 0.12 -13.67 -11.90
N MET A 39 -0.42 -12.48 -11.65
CA MET A 39 0.26 -11.22 -11.90
C MET A 39 0.30 -10.42 -10.61
N THR A 40 1.48 -10.27 -10.05
CA THR A 40 1.71 -9.51 -8.83
C THR A 40 2.38 -8.17 -9.13
N ARG A 41 1.93 -7.12 -8.48
CA ARG A 41 2.51 -5.77 -8.55
C ARG A 41 2.65 -5.23 -7.14
N SER A 42 3.82 -4.69 -6.84
CA SER A 42 4.12 -4.05 -5.57
C SER A 42 4.56 -2.61 -5.80
N TRP A 43 4.16 -1.72 -4.90
CA TRP A 43 4.60 -0.33 -4.83
C TRP A 43 4.70 0.08 -3.36
N GLU A 44 5.28 1.23 -3.10
CA GLU A 44 5.41 1.76 -1.76
C GLU A 44 4.03 1.90 -1.08
N GLY A 45 3.85 1.26 0.07
CA GLY A 45 2.60 1.27 0.84
C GLY A 45 1.53 0.28 0.39
N GLY A 46 1.66 -0.41 -0.76
CA GLY A 46 0.66 -1.35 -1.20
C GLY A 46 1.04 -2.24 -2.37
N GLY A 47 0.12 -3.14 -2.73
CA GLY A 47 0.31 -4.06 -3.84
C GLY A 47 -1.02 -4.59 -4.37
N SER A 48 -0.95 -5.31 -5.47
CA SER A 48 -2.09 -6.04 -6.03
C SER A 48 -1.64 -7.35 -6.66
N LEU A 49 -2.43 -8.39 -6.45
CA LEU A 49 -2.28 -9.68 -7.12
C LEU A 49 -3.55 -9.95 -7.94
N ASN A 50 -3.37 -10.31 -9.20
CA ASN A 50 -4.45 -10.70 -10.08
C ASN A 50 -4.26 -12.18 -10.45
N LEU A 51 -5.21 -13.00 -9.99
CA LEU A 51 -5.28 -14.42 -10.27
C LEU A 51 -6.20 -14.64 -11.46
N ILE A 52 -5.64 -15.07 -12.58
CA ILE A 52 -6.35 -15.42 -13.77
C ILE A 52 -6.59 -16.94 -13.73
N LEU A 53 -7.86 -17.34 -13.74
CA LEU A 53 -8.26 -18.74 -13.70
C LEU A 53 -8.40 -19.29 -15.14
N SER A 54 -8.20 -20.58 -15.31
CA SER A 54 -8.48 -21.32 -16.54
C SER A 54 -9.95 -21.17 -16.95
N ASP A 55 -10.30 -21.60 -18.15
CA ASP A 55 -11.69 -21.56 -18.63
C ASP A 55 -12.63 -22.30 -17.65
N ILE A 56 -13.87 -21.83 -17.55
CA ILE A 56 -14.87 -22.39 -16.64
C ILE A 56 -15.15 -23.87 -16.93
N LYS A 57 -14.97 -24.31 -18.17
CA LYS A 57 -15.17 -25.70 -18.60
C LYS A 57 -14.04 -26.63 -18.17
N GLU A 58 -12.88 -26.07 -17.84
CA GLU A 58 -11.67 -26.80 -17.43
C GLU A 58 -11.47 -26.80 -15.91
N ARG A 59 -12.40 -26.19 -15.15
CA ARG A 59 -12.31 -26.05 -13.71
C ARG A 59 -13.37 -26.88 -13.01
N GLU A 60 -12.97 -27.49 -11.90
CA GLU A 60 -13.91 -28.16 -11.00
C GLU A 60 -14.61 -27.18 -10.06
N ARG A 61 -13.87 -26.13 -9.60
CA ARG A 61 -14.36 -25.14 -8.66
C ARG A 61 -14.80 -23.85 -9.35
N SER A 62 -15.85 -23.25 -8.84
CA SER A 62 -16.29 -21.92 -9.28
C SER A 62 -15.31 -20.84 -8.83
N GLN A 63 -15.32 -19.70 -9.52
CA GLN A 63 -14.53 -18.53 -9.10
C GLN A 63 -14.88 -18.07 -7.67
N MET A 64 -16.15 -18.22 -7.27
CA MET A 64 -16.62 -17.83 -5.95
C MET A 64 -16.00 -18.70 -4.86
N GLU A 65 -16.01 -20.02 -5.02
CA GLU A 65 -15.43 -20.97 -4.08
C GLU A 65 -13.93 -20.76 -3.90
N ILE A 66 -13.21 -20.52 -5.00
CA ILE A 66 -11.78 -20.22 -4.96
C ILE A 66 -11.55 -18.89 -4.23
N ALA A 67 -12.34 -17.85 -4.51
CA ALA A 67 -12.22 -16.55 -3.87
C ALA A 67 -12.54 -16.59 -2.37
N GLU A 68 -13.53 -17.37 -1.95
CA GLU A 68 -13.86 -17.56 -0.53
C GLU A 68 -12.74 -18.28 0.22
N THR A 69 -12.19 -19.35 -0.38
CA THR A 69 -11.07 -20.10 0.20
C THR A 69 -9.84 -19.20 0.32
N LEU A 70 -9.51 -18.48 -0.74
CA LEU A 70 -8.40 -17.51 -0.74
C LEU A 70 -8.62 -16.42 0.30
N SER A 71 -9.83 -15.88 0.43
CA SER A 71 -10.16 -14.87 1.44
C SER A 71 -9.95 -15.36 2.87
N LYS A 72 -10.29 -16.62 3.16
CA LYS A 72 -10.08 -17.21 4.49
C LYS A 72 -8.61 -17.36 4.82
N GLU A 73 -7.77 -17.80 3.89
CA GLU A 73 -6.35 -17.97 4.12
C GLU A 73 -5.60 -16.64 4.18
N VAL A 74 -5.90 -15.72 3.27
CA VAL A 74 -5.29 -14.38 3.26
C VAL A 74 -5.59 -13.59 4.55
N ARG A 75 -6.75 -13.79 5.17
CA ARG A 75 -7.09 -13.16 6.46
C ARG A 75 -6.22 -13.64 7.63
N LYS A 76 -5.57 -14.78 7.54
CA LYS A 76 -4.66 -15.27 8.59
C LYS A 76 -3.33 -14.51 8.60
N GLU A 77 -3.01 -13.87 7.48
CA GLU A 77 -1.83 -13.01 7.36
C GLU A 77 -2.06 -11.67 8.05
N THR A 78 -1.31 -11.41 9.12
CA THR A 78 -1.51 -10.23 9.98
C THR A 78 -0.51 -9.10 9.75
N LEU A 79 0.52 -9.33 8.93
CA LEU A 79 1.60 -8.36 8.67
C LEU A 79 1.11 -7.11 7.94
N ALA A 80 0.17 -7.29 7.03
CA ALA A 80 -0.50 -6.23 6.29
C ALA A 80 -1.96 -6.61 6.02
N ARG A 81 -2.72 -5.72 5.43
CA ARG A 81 -4.11 -6.00 5.08
C ARG A 81 -4.20 -6.43 3.62
N ALA A 82 -4.85 -7.55 3.36
CA ALA A 82 -5.15 -7.99 2.02
C ALA A 82 -6.64 -8.30 1.86
N PHE A 83 -7.19 -7.90 0.72
CA PHE A 83 -8.61 -7.98 0.42
C PHE A 83 -8.81 -8.71 -0.89
N VAL A 84 -9.52 -9.83 -0.83
CA VAL A 84 -9.88 -10.61 -2.01
C VAL A 84 -11.14 -10.01 -2.62
N GLN A 85 -11.07 -9.62 -3.88
CA GLN A 85 -12.18 -9.04 -4.63
C GLN A 85 -12.42 -9.85 -5.90
N GLN A 86 -13.70 -10.07 -6.21
CA GLN A 86 -14.11 -10.63 -7.49
C GLN A 86 -14.47 -9.49 -8.43
N GLN A 87 -14.05 -9.57 -9.68
CA GLN A 87 -14.55 -8.63 -10.68
C GLN A 87 -16.03 -8.85 -10.92
N SER A 88 -16.81 -7.77 -10.78
CA SER A 88 -18.20 -7.77 -11.19
C SER A 88 -18.30 -7.95 -12.71
N THR A 89 -19.19 -8.85 -13.17
CA THR A 89 -19.45 -9.09 -14.60
C THR A 89 -20.13 -7.90 -15.26
N PHE A 90 -20.80 -7.05 -14.50
CA PHE A 90 -21.53 -5.87 -14.99
C PHE A 90 -20.96 -4.59 -14.33
N GLY A 91 -20.35 -3.73 -15.12
CA GLY A 91 -20.18 -2.28 -14.90
C GLY A 91 -19.57 -1.78 -13.60
N GLY A 92 -18.94 -2.64 -12.81
CA GLY A 92 -18.32 -2.23 -11.56
C GLY A 92 -17.06 -1.40 -11.78
N ARG A 93 -16.90 -0.30 -11.04
CA ARG A 93 -15.65 0.47 -10.98
C ARG A 93 -14.50 -0.48 -10.60
N ARG A 94 -13.42 -0.44 -11.36
CA ARG A 94 -12.18 -1.15 -11.05
C ARG A 94 -11.59 -0.57 -9.75
N GLY A 95 -11.62 -1.39 -8.69
CA GLY A 95 -10.99 -1.10 -7.41
C GLY A 95 -11.89 -0.32 -6.44
N GLY A 96 -11.95 -0.79 -5.20
CA GLY A 96 -12.70 -0.22 -4.09
C GLY A 96 -13.72 -1.19 -3.50
N MET A 97 -14.12 -0.91 -2.27
CA MET A 97 -15.21 -1.65 -1.62
C MET A 97 -16.55 -1.30 -2.26
N PRO A 98 -17.53 -2.24 -2.30
CA PRO A 98 -18.82 -2.03 -2.96
C PRO A 98 -19.63 -0.91 -2.33
N ILE A 99 -19.43 -0.65 -1.04
CA ILE A 99 -20.09 0.42 -0.30
C ILE A 99 -19.02 1.42 0.13
N GLN A 100 -19.23 2.69 -0.17
CA GLN A 100 -18.32 3.78 0.19
C GLN A 100 -19.10 4.89 0.88
N TYR A 101 -18.69 5.24 2.09
CA TYR A 101 -19.22 6.38 2.84
C TYR A 101 -18.20 7.50 2.90
N VAL A 102 -18.67 8.72 2.81
CA VAL A 102 -17.83 9.91 3.01
C VAL A 102 -18.21 10.54 4.35
N LEU A 103 -17.26 10.51 5.29
CA LEU A 103 -17.37 11.22 6.56
C LEU A 103 -16.80 12.62 6.39
N GLN A 104 -17.56 13.62 6.83
CA GLN A 104 -17.15 15.02 6.78
C GLN A 104 -17.19 15.62 8.18
N ALA A 105 -16.19 16.43 8.50
CA ALA A 105 -16.15 17.21 9.73
C ALA A 105 -15.58 18.62 9.43
N PRO A 106 -15.89 19.64 10.23
CA PRO A 106 -15.38 21.00 10.03
C PRO A 106 -13.86 21.11 10.16
N THR A 107 -13.24 20.26 10.99
CA THR A 107 -11.80 20.22 11.23
C THR A 107 -11.27 18.80 11.20
N LEU A 108 -9.98 18.65 10.91
CA LEU A 108 -9.29 17.36 10.89
C LEU A 108 -9.26 16.73 12.30
N ASP A 109 -9.09 17.55 13.34
CA ASP A 109 -9.04 17.10 14.73
C ASP A 109 -10.34 16.40 15.16
N LYS A 110 -11.50 16.94 14.76
CA LYS A 110 -12.80 16.30 15.02
C LYS A 110 -12.94 14.97 14.29
N LEU A 111 -12.38 14.86 13.09
CA LEU A 111 -12.35 13.59 12.36
C LEU A 111 -11.45 12.57 13.08
N GLN A 112 -10.31 13.01 13.58
CA GLN A 112 -9.37 12.17 14.33
C GLN A 112 -9.99 11.63 15.63
N GLU A 113 -10.76 12.45 16.32
CA GLU A 113 -11.47 12.07 17.56
C GLU A 113 -12.60 11.06 17.29
N PHE A 114 -13.40 11.31 16.24
CA PHE A 114 -14.59 10.52 15.94
C PHE A 114 -14.29 9.19 15.24
N LEU A 115 -13.29 9.17 14.38
CA LEU A 115 -13.00 8.05 13.47
C LEU A 115 -12.76 6.71 14.20
N PRO A 116 -11.97 6.63 15.30
CA PRO A 116 -11.75 5.37 16.02
C PRO A 116 -13.04 4.75 16.55
N THR A 117 -13.90 5.57 17.17
CA THR A 117 -15.19 5.12 17.72
C THR A 117 -16.15 4.66 16.63
N PHE A 118 -16.16 5.35 15.47
CA PHE A 118 -16.93 4.94 14.31
C PHE A 118 -16.45 3.60 13.77
N MET A 119 -15.15 3.44 13.56
CA MET A 119 -14.55 2.21 13.03
C MET A 119 -14.75 1.02 13.98
N GLN A 120 -14.68 1.25 15.29
CA GLN A 120 -14.99 0.21 16.27
C GLN A 120 -16.43 -0.29 16.11
N LYS A 121 -17.42 0.59 16.06
CA LYS A 121 -18.83 0.22 15.89
C LYS A 121 -19.10 -0.51 14.57
N VAL A 122 -18.43 -0.09 13.49
CA VAL A 122 -18.56 -0.76 12.19
C VAL A 122 -17.98 -2.17 12.23
N ASN A 123 -16.81 -2.36 12.87
CA ASN A 123 -16.17 -3.67 12.99
C ASN A 123 -16.92 -4.63 13.93
N GLU A 124 -17.62 -4.10 14.94
CA GLU A 124 -18.47 -4.88 15.85
C GLU A 124 -19.80 -5.29 15.19
N SER A 125 -20.20 -4.64 14.12
CA SER A 125 -21.46 -4.93 13.44
C SER A 125 -21.37 -6.20 12.60
N PRO A 126 -22.28 -7.17 12.79
CA PRO A 126 -22.30 -8.40 12.01
C PRO A 126 -22.68 -8.19 10.55
N VAL A 127 -23.19 -7.02 10.20
CA VAL A 127 -23.61 -6.67 8.82
C VAL A 127 -22.39 -6.44 7.91
N PHE A 128 -21.29 -5.93 8.47
CA PHE A 128 -20.09 -5.63 7.71
C PHE A 128 -19.04 -6.72 7.90
N GLN A 129 -18.68 -7.39 6.81
CA GLN A 129 -17.60 -8.37 6.86
C GLN A 129 -16.23 -7.73 7.03
N MET A 130 -16.11 -6.46 6.60
CA MET A 130 -14.88 -5.71 6.60
C MET A 130 -15.17 -4.23 6.39
N ALA A 131 -14.41 -3.39 7.07
CA ALA A 131 -14.37 -1.95 6.86
C ALA A 131 -12.92 -1.45 6.80
N ASP A 132 -12.66 -0.50 5.94
CA ASP A 132 -11.37 0.20 5.88
C ASP A 132 -11.59 1.70 5.72
N VAL A 133 -10.62 2.50 6.16
CA VAL A 133 -10.64 3.96 6.09
C VAL A 133 -9.39 4.47 5.38
N ASN A 134 -9.57 5.45 4.50
CA ASN A 134 -8.47 6.03 3.75
C ASN A 134 -7.61 6.98 4.59
N LEU A 135 -8.22 7.65 5.57
CA LEU A 135 -7.54 8.61 6.44
C LEU A 135 -6.98 7.90 7.67
N ARG A 136 -5.68 8.02 7.87
CA ARG A 136 -4.98 7.49 9.04
C ARG A 136 -4.14 8.61 9.65
N PHE A 137 -4.07 8.63 10.99
CA PHE A 137 -3.33 9.62 11.76
C PHE A 137 -2.08 9.03 12.42
N THR A 138 -1.65 7.87 11.98
CA THR A 138 -0.57 7.10 12.60
C THR A 138 0.76 7.21 11.87
N LYS A 139 0.83 8.03 10.82
CA LYS A 139 2.08 8.22 10.07
C LYS A 139 3.13 8.89 10.96
N PRO A 140 4.25 8.22 11.28
CA PRO A 140 5.30 8.87 12.04
C PRO A 140 5.90 10.00 11.19
N GLU A 141 6.02 11.17 11.79
CA GLU A 141 6.64 12.35 11.17
C GLU A 141 7.90 12.73 11.92
N ALA A 142 8.99 12.97 11.20
CA ALA A 142 10.18 13.54 11.76
C ALA A 142 10.12 15.07 11.61
N ARG A 143 9.98 15.79 12.73
CA ARG A 143 10.04 17.24 12.76
C ARG A 143 11.48 17.68 12.99
N ILE A 144 12.02 18.45 12.06
CA ILE A 144 13.37 18.96 12.13
C ILE A 144 13.32 20.43 12.53
N GLU A 145 13.89 20.76 13.69
CA GLU A 145 14.02 22.14 14.17
C GLU A 145 15.49 22.58 14.04
N ILE A 146 15.71 23.67 13.30
CA ILE A 146 17.05 24.22 13.07
C ILE A 146 17.33 25.32 14.11
N ASP A 147 18.34 25.11 14.93
CA ASP A 147 18.90 26.12 15.81
C ASP A 147 19.65 27.14 14.96
N ARG A 148 19.01 28.27 14.66
CA ARG A 148 19.52 29.27 13.76
C ARG A 148 20.70 30.05 14.38
N ASP A 149 20.72 30.25 15.70
CA ASP A 149 21.76 30.96 16.41
C ASP A 149 23.06 30.16 16.40
N LYS A 150 22.96 28.87 16.70
CA LYS A 150 24.07 27.94 16.63
C LYS A 150 24.58 27.76 15.20
N ALA A 151 23.72 27.67 14.22
CA ALA A 151 24.10 27.58 12.81
C ALA A 151 24.91 28.84 12.37
N SER A 152 24.44 30.03 12.78
CA SER A 152 25.11 31.29 12.50
C SER A 152 26.51 31.37 13.15
N LEU A 153 26.64 30.95 14.42
CA LEU A 153 27.90 30.89 15.12
C LEU A 153 28.91 29.94 14.44
N LEU A 154 28.45 28.87 13.86
CA LEU A 154 29.25 27.89 13.12
C LEU A 154 29.48 28.28 11.65
N GLY A 155 28.96 29.42 11.18
CA GLY A 155 29.09 29.87 9.80
C GLY A 155 28.33 29.01 8.79
N VAL A 156 27.33 28.22 9.25
CA VAL A 156 26.53 27.32 8.39
C VAL A 156 25.20 27.99 8.06
N SER A 157 24.92 28.19 6.78
CA SER A 157 23.64 28.76 6.37
C SER A 157 22.49 27.75 6.51
N THR A 158 21.32 28.24 6.91
CA THR A 158 20.06 27.42 6.97
C THR A 158 19.77 26.74 5.62
N ARG A 159 20.15 27.38 4.52
CA ARG A 159 19.99 26.83 3.17
C ARG A 159 20.84 25.58 2.98
N ASN A 160 22.09 25.60 3.42
CA ASN A 160 22.99 24.45 3.32
C ASN A 160 22.48 23.27 4.15
N ILE A 161 21.97 23.56 5.37
CA ILE A 161 21.35 22.54 6.22
C ILE A 161 20.14 21.91 5.51
N ALA A 162 19.24 22.72 4.97
CA ALA A 162 18.05 22.24 4.26
C ALA A 162 18.42 21.41 3.02
N GLN A 163 19.41 21.85 2.22
CA GLN A 163 19.90 21.09 1.07
C GLN A 163 20.50 19.75 1.48
N THR A 164 21.34 19.73 2.51
CA THR A 164 21.94 18.47 2.99
C THR A 164 20.87 17.48 3.45
N LEU A 165 19.87 17.96 4.20
CA LEU A 165 18.74 17.12 4.63
C LEU A 165 17.92 16.61 3.44
N GLN A 166 17.71 17.46 2.43
CA GLN A 166 16.99 17.05 1.21
C GLN A 166 17.75 15.94 0.47
N TYR A 167 19.07 16.07 0.30
CA TYR A 167 19.89 15.02 -0.31
C TYR A 167 19.89 13.72 0.51
N ALA A 168 19.91 13.87 1.85
CA ALA A 168 19.97 12.74 2.75
C ALA A 168 18.66 11.93 2.82
N LEU A 169 17.50 12.62 2.78
CA LEU A 169 16.21 12.02 3.12
C LEU A 169 15.29 11.78 1.93
N SER A 170 15.44 12.50 0.82
CA SER A 170 14.45 12.48 -0.26
C SER A 170 14.93 11.89 -1.60
N GLY A 171 16.17 11.38 -1.69
CA GLY A 171 16.66 10.81 -2.95
C GLY A 171 16.58 11.82 -4.10
N GLN A 172 17.43 12.83 -4.10
CA GLN A 172 17.32 13.91 -5.07
C GLN A 172 17.89 13.53 -6.44
N ARG A 173 17.20 13.98 -7.49
CA ARG A 173 17.73 13.93 -8.85
C ARG A 173 18.94 14.87 -8.97
N MET A 174 20.11 14.27 -9.27
CA MET A 174 21.39 14.99 -9.41
C MET A 174 21.67 15.40 -10.86
N GLY A 175 21.04 14.74 -11.84
CA GLY A 175 21.24 15.03 -13.24
C GLY A 175 20.68 13.95 -14.15
N TYR A 176 21.13 13.97 -15.40
CA TYR A 176 20.79 13.00 -16.42
C TYR A 176 22.03 12.51 -17.16
N PHE A 177 21.98 11.29 -17.64
CA PHE A 177 22.94 10.80 -18.63
C PHE A 177 22.22 10.17 -19.82
N TYR A 178 22.88 10.15 -20.95
CA TYR A 178 22.34 9.60 -22.18
C TYR A 178 23.06 8.29 -22.52
N MET A 179 22.29 7.25 -22.77
CA MET A 179 22.82 5.95 -23.19
C MET A 179 21.85 5.32 -24.19
N ASN A 180 22.36 4.82 -25.32
CA ASN A 180 21.57 4.17 -26.36
C ASN A 180 20.38 5.00 -26.87
N GLY A 181 20.55 6.34 -26.99
CA GLY A 181 19.50 7.25 -27.47
C GLY A 181 18.38 7.51 -26.46
N LYS A 182 18.53 7.06 -25.21
CA LYS A 182 17.58 7.30 -24.11
C LYS A 182 18.22 8.12 -23.01
N GLN A 183 17.41 8.94 -22.37
CA GLN A 183 17.81 9.75 -21.22
C GLN A 183 17.45 9.01 -19.93
N TYR A 184 18.42 8.93 -19.00
CA TYR A 184 18.27 8.30 -17.69
C TYR A 184 18.52 9.33 -16.60
N GLU A 185 17.74 9.25 -15.53
CA GLU A 185 17.93 10.10 -14.35
C GLU A 185 19.01 9.51 -13.43
N ILE A 186 19.82 10.39 -12.86
CA ILE A 186 20.76 10.05 -11.79
C ILE A 186 20.12 10.47 -10.47
N LEU A 187 19.76 9.47 -9.64
CA LEU A 187 19.25 9.70 -8.30
C LEU A 187 20.37 9.48 -7.28
N GLY A 188 20.57 10.44 -6.39
CA GLY A 188 21.51 10.34 -5.28
C GLY A 188 20.77 10.03 -3.98
N GLU A 189 21.18 8.97 -3.30
CA GLU A 189 20.63 8.56 -2.00
C GLU A 189 21.75 8.26 -1.02
N ILE A 190 21.52 8.53 0.26
CA ILE A 190 22.41 8.06 1.32
C ILE A 190 22.10 6.58 1.62
N ASN A 191 23.15 5.78 1.73
CA ASN A 191 22.99 4.38 2.09
C ASN A 191 22.33 4.25 3.48
N ARG A 192 21.16 3.67 3.54
CA ARG A 192 20.34 3.50 4.77
C ARG A 192 20.85 2.39 5.69
N GLN A 193 21.89 1.67 5.28
CA GLN A 193 22.43 0.52 6.05
C GLN A 193 23.64 0.90 6.94
N GLN A 194 23.95 2.20 7.06
CA GLN A 194 25.01 2.67 7.96
C GLN A 194 24.43 3.50 9.11
#